data_c7d1728e29174dae81a187a7a5d40fc6
#
_entry.id   c7d1728e29174dae81a187a7a5d40fc6
#
_cell.length_a   1.000
_cell.length_b   1.000
_cell.length_c   1.000
_cell.angle_alpha   90.00
_cell.angle_beta   90.00
_cell.angle_gamma   90.00
#
_symmetry.space_group_name_H-M   'P 1'
#
loop_
_entity.id
_entity.type
_entity.pdbx_description
1 polymer ?
#
loop_
_entity_poly.entity_id
_entity_poly.type
_entity_poly.pdbx_seq_one_letter_code
_entity_poly.pdbx_strand_id
1 'polypeptide(L)'
;MLQIKEEFKKLIPALTVEEFNQLEANCLAEGIREKIITWNGFIIDGHNRYEIATRWNLEYQTESKRFETENDVREWMIHNQFGRRNLSNYQRSVLALELESVFSARAKENLGRNQYSSLATLPKSETINTRKELAKIADVKERTLGKVKVIEAKAEDTVKEKLLNGEISINQAYKEIKEKKAEEFKAKIEQRIDIKVKENPVSIEEREMLDKIEKGETIVINMNTHFHVLKYAKDKGIYKQIDRYSEFGNPFFLDSDGDRDQVCDGYIEYYKHKRSLHVKAKDLKGKVLGCHCAPLRCHGDFLKTIADEN
;
A
#
# COMPACT_ATOMS: atom_id res chain seq x y z
N MET A 1 -8.55 -43.88 -4.70
CA MET A 1 -8.36 -42.66 -5.54
C MET A 1 -7.86 -41.58 -4.63
N LEU A 2 -6.79 -40.87 -5.01
CA LEU A 2 -6.24 -39.74 -4.22
C LEU A 2 -7.21 -38.56 -4.28
N GLN A 3 -7.22 -37.77 -3.23
CA GLN A 3 -8.10 -36.59 -3.14
C GLN A 3 -7.31 -35.32 -3.40
N ILE A 4 -7.93 -34.37 -4.10
CA ILE A 4 -7.40 -33.04 -4.34
C ILE A 4 -8.15 -32.08 -3.42
N LYS A 5 -7.42 -31.32 -2.61
CA LYS A 5 -7.95 -30.23 -1.81
C LYS A 5 -7.65 -28.93 -2.54
N GLU A 6 -8.69 -28.18 -2.92
CA GLU A 6 -8.54 -26.94 -3.72
C GLU A 6 -7.64 -25.89 -3.04
N GLU A 7 -7.68 -25.84 -1.71
CA GLU A 7 -6.81 -24.94 -0.94
C GLU A 7 -5.33 -25.28 -1.09
N PHE A 8 -4.99 -26.58 -1.23
CA PHE A 8 -3.62 -27.03 -1.47
C PHE A 8 -3.23 -26.78 -2.94
N LYS A 9 -4.16 -27.02 -3.87
CA LYS A 9 -3.91 -26.79 -5.29
C LYS A 9 -3.57 -25.32 -5.59
N LYS A 10 -4.19 -24.37 -4.90
CA LYS A 10 -3.91 -22.93 -5.02
C LYS A 10 -2.49 -22.52 -4.59
N LEU A 11 -1.84 -23.30 -3.73
CA LEU A 11 -0.44 -23.06 -3.32
C LEU A 11 0.59 -23.49 -4.37
N ILE A 12 0.13 -24.08 -5.47
CA ILE A 12 0.99 -24.53 -6.56
C ILE A 12 0.80 -23.57 -7.73
N PRO A 13 1.85 -22.81 -8.12
CA PRO A 13 1.78 -21.96 -9.29
C PRO A 13 1.36 -22.77 -10.52
N ALA A 14 0.40 -22.26 -11.27
CA ALA A 14 -0.02 -22.91 -12.51
C ALA A 14 1.16 -23.01 -13.49
N LEU A 15 1.22 -24.11 -14.20
CA LEU A 15 2.14 -24.26 -15.35
C LEU A 15 1.60 -23.44 -16.52
N THR A 16 2.50 -22.90 -17.35
CA THR A 16 2.09 -22.41 -18.67
C THR A 16 1.61 -23.58 -19.53
N VAL A 17 0.93 -23.28 -20.62
CA VAL A 17 0.45 -24.33 -21.55
C VAL A 17 1.63 -25.12 -22.11
N GLU A 18 2.71 -24.45 -22.43
CA GLU A 18 3.94 -25.06 -22.96
C GLU A 18 4.60 -25.98 -21.92
N GLU A 19 4.71 -25.52 -20.67
CA GLU A 19 5.26 -26.32 -19.57
C GLU A 19 4.41 -27.56 -19.29
N PHE A 20 3.07 -27.41 -19.30
CA PHE A 20 2.17 -28.52 -19.10
C PHE A 20 2.28 -29.54 -20.24
N ASN A 21 2.28 -29.11 -21.50
CA ASN A 21 2.44 -29.96 -22.66
C ASN A 21 3.78 -30.71 -22.64
N GLN A 22 4.87 -30.02 -22.25
CA GLN A 22 6.18 -30.67 -22.12
C GLN A 22 6.19 -31.71 -20.98
N LEU A 23 5.55 -31.41 -19.85
CA LEU A 23 5.42 -32.37 -18.76
C LEU A 23 4.60 -33.58 -19.20
N GLU A 24 3.48 -33.38 -19.92
CA GLU A 24 2.63 -34.45 -20.44
C GLU A 24 3.41 -35.34 -21.43
N ALA A 25 4.13 -34.75 -22.36
CA ALA A 25 4.97 -35.49 -23.32
C ALA A 25 6.02 -36.36 -22.59
N ASN A 26 6.69 -35.80 -21.57
CA ASN A 26 7.66 -36.55 -20.78
C ASN A 26 7.01 -37.69 -19.98
N CYS A 27 5.84 -37.47 -19.39
CA CYS A 27 5.11 -38.51 -18.66
C CYS A 27 4.65 -39.65 -19.62
N LEU A 28 4.25 -39.32 -20.82
CA LEU A 28 3.85 -40.33 -21.83
C LEU A 28 5.04 -41.16 -22.33
N ALA A 29 6.21 -40.51 -22.50
CA ALA A 29 7.40 -41.18 -23.01
C ALA A 29 8.09 -42.06 -21.96
N GLU A 30 8.12 -41.64 -20.70
CA GLU A 30 8.98 -42.22 -19.67
C GLU A 30 8.21 -42.67 -18.41
N GLY A 31 6.90 -42.48 -18.37
CA GLY A 31 6.07 -42.75 -17.21
C GLY A 31 6.20 -41.65 -16.11
N ILE A 32 5.51 -41.87 -15.01
CA ILE A 32 5.56 -40.96 -13.83
C ILE A 32 6.79 -41.29 -12.98
N ARG A 33 7.88 -40.59 -13.20
CA ARG A 33 9.18 -40.85 -12.54
C ARG A 33 9.19 -40.49 -11.05
N GLU A 34 8.61 -39.34 -10.70
CA GLU A 34 8.57 -38.86 -9.32
C GLU A 34 7.27 -39.25 -8.63
N LYS A 35 7.37 -39.72 -7.39
CA LYS A 35 6.21 -40.07 -6.59
C LYS A 35 5.29 -38.88 -6.37
N ILE A 36 4.00 -39.16 -6.28
CA ILE A 36 3.00 -38.19 -5.84
C ILE A 36 3.02 -38.17 -4.32
N ILE A 37 3.27 -36.99 -3.73
CA ILE A 37 3.36 -36.85 -2.29
C ILE A 37 1.99 -36.56 -1.72
N THR A 38 1.65 -37.27 -0.63
CA THR A 38 0.33 -37.16 0.00
C THR A 38 0.43 -36.93 1.51
N TRP A 39 -0.64 -36.39 2.08
CA TRP A 39 -0.89 -36.29 3.50
C TRP A 39 -2.37 -36.62 3.77
N ASN A 40 -2.62 -37.59 4.64
CA ASN A 40 -3.99 -38.07 4.96
C ASN A 40 -4.86 -38.33 3.72
N GLY A 41 -4.27 -38.86 2.64
CA GLY A 41 -4.97 -39.16 1.38
C GLY A 41 -5.12 -37.97 0.43
N PHE A 42 -4.77 -36.76 0.85
CA PHE A 42 -4.75 -35.56 -0.01
C PHE A 42 -3.40 -35.41 -0.69
N ILE A 43 -3.42 -34.99 -1.96
CA ILE A 43 -2.20 -34.67 -2.72
C ILE A 43 -1.64 -33.35 -2.20
N ILE A 44 -0.35 -33.32 -1.86
CA ILE A 44 0.38 -32.14 -1.43
C ILE A 44 1.55 -31.77 -2.36
N ASP A 45 1.98 -32.70 -3.23
CA ASP A 45 2.85 -32.44 -4.37
C ASP A 45 2.57 -33.42 -5.50
N GLY A 46 2.74 -32.96 -6.76
CA GLY A 46 2.53 -33.78 -7.95
C GLY A 46 1.12 -33.71 -8.53
N HIS A 47 0.35 -32.64 -8.27
CA HIS A 47 -1.01 -32.46 -8.80
C HIS A 47 -1.09 -32.60 -10.33
N ASN A 48 -0.18 -31.95 -11.08
CA ASN A 48 -0.15 -32.03 -12.54
C ASN A 48 0.20 -33.45 -13.02
N ARG A 49 1.14 -34.11 -12.34
CA ARG A 49 1.50 -35.53 -12.65
C ARG A 49 0.32 -36.49 -12.40
N TYR A 50 -0.42 -36.24 -11.30
CA TYR A 50 -1.62 -37.01 -11.01
C TYR A 50 -2.73 -36.80 -12.04
N GLU A 51 -2.91 -35.54 -12.48
CA GLU A 51 -3.88 -35.22 -13.54
C GLU A 51 -3.52 -35.94 -14.85
N ILE A 52 -2.27 -35.91 -15.29
CA ILE A 52 -1.76 -36.59 -16.47
C ILE A 52 -1.91 -38.11 -16.31
N ALA A 53 -1.49 -38.65 -15.16
CA ALA A 53 -1.59 -40.08 -14.89
C ALA A 53 -3.04 -40.57 -14.93
N THR A 54 -3.98 -39.81 -14.40
CA THR A 54 -5.40 -40.15 -14.41
C THR A 54 -5.99 -40.06 -15.83
N ARG A 55 -5.61 -39.02 -16.60
CA ARG A 55 -6.08 -38.79 -17.97
C ARG A 55 -5.63 -39.91 -18.93
N TRP A 56 -4.40 -40.38 -18.79
CA TRP A 56 -3.77 -41.34 -19.67
C TRP A 56 -3.65 -42.77 -19.10
N ASN A 57 -4.25 -42.99 -17.93
CA ASN A 57 -4.21 -44.26 -17.21
C ASN A 57 -2.79 -44.79 -16.97
N LEU A 58 -1.86 -43.88 -16.60
CA LEU A 58 -0.46 -44.25 -16.35
C LEU A 58 -0.32 -44.71 -14.88
N GLU A 59 0.59 -45.67 -14.67
CA GLU A 59 0.98 -46.08 -13.32
C GLU A 59 1.77 -44.98 -12.62
N TYR A 60 1.52 -44.80 -11.31
CA TYR A 60 2.23 -43.86 -10.48
C TYR A 60 2.47 -44.42 -9.07
N GLN A 61 3.53 -43.98 -8.43
CA GLN A 61 3.84 -44.28 -7.05
C GLN A 61 3.44 -43.12 -6.15
N THR A 62 3.09 -43.45 -4.89
CA THR A 62 2.76 -42.47 -3.86
C THR A 62 3.72 -42.56 -2.68
N GLU A 63 3.94 -41.42 -2.03
CA GLU A 63 4.65 -41.34 -0.74
C GLU A 63 3.83 -40.50 0.24
N SER A 64 3.53 -41.06 1.40
CA SER A 64 2.82 -40.31 2.43
C SER A 64 3.79 -39.66 3.39
N LYS A 65 3.63 -38.33 3.59
CA LYS A 65 4.34 -37.57 4.60
C LYS A 65 3.49 -37.38 5.85
N ARG A 66 4.16 -37.24 7.00
CA ARG A 66 3.51 -36.98 8.28
C ARG A 66 3.71 -35.53 8.68
N PHE A 67 2.61 -34.86 8.98
CA PHE A 67 2.57 -33.50 9.53
C PHE A 67 1.54 -33.48 10.66
N GLU A 68 1.79 -32.67 11.69
CA GLU A 68 0.90 -32.58 12.84
C GLU A 68 -0.34 -31.75 12.49
N THR A 69 -0.16 -30.66 11.73
CA THR A 69 -1.24 -29.76 11.36
C THR A 69 -1.28 -29.47 9.86
N GLU A 70 -2.43 -29.01 9.39
CA GLU A 70 -2.59 -28.53 8.01
C GLU A 70 -1.69 -27.32 7.72
N ASN A 71 -1.42 -26.50 8.71
CA ASN A 71 -0.52 -25.35 8.56
C ASN A 71 0.92 -25.79 8.29
N ASP A 72 1.36 -26.89 8.89
CA ASP A 72 2.70 -27.43 8.62
C ASP A 72 2.78 -27.99 7.18
N VAL A 73 1.67 -28.55 6.69
CA VAL A 73 1.57 -28.96 5.29
C VAL A 73 1.68 -27.79 4.35
N ARG A 74 0.94 -26.70 4.59
CA ARG A 74 0.97 -25.46 3.77
C ARG A 74 2.37 -24.86 3.75
N GLU A 75 3.01 -24.76 4.90
CA GLU A 75 4.38 -24.26 5.02
C GLU A 75 5.36 -25.12 4.22
N TRP A 76 5.27 -26.45 4.37
CA TRP A 76 6.09 -27.38 3.61
C TRP A 76 5.87 -27.26 2.09
N MET A 77 4.60 -27.19 1.65
CA MET A 77 4.25 -27.05 0.23
C MET A 77 4.88 -25.79 -0.38
N ILE A 78 4.78 -24.66 0.30
CA ILE A 78 5.34 -23.38 -0.19
C ILE A 78 6.86 -23.46 -0.27
N HIS A 79 7.53 -23.98 0.77
CA HIS A 79 8.99 -24.19 0.72
C HIS A 79 9.41 -25.13 -0.40
N ASN A 80 8.63 -26.19 -0.65
CA ASN A 80 8.90 -27.13 -1.73
C ASN A 80 8.81 -26.48 -3.12
N GLN A 81 7.87 -25.54 -3.35
CA GLN A 81 7.78 -24.78 -4.60
C GLN A 81 9.02 -23.88 -4.81
N PHE A 82 9.50 -23.23 -3.74
CA PHE A 82 10.70 -22.37 -3.85
C PHE A 82 11.96 -23.14 -4.23
N GLY A 83 12.08 -24.40 -3.79
CA GLY A 83 13.23 -25.27 -4.13
C GLY A 83 13.18 -25.84 -5.54
N ARG A 84 12.02 -25.92 -6.16
CA ARG A 84 11.81 -26.63 -7.42
C ARG A 84 11.56 -25.75 -8.65
N ARG A 85 11.21 -24.47 -8.48
CA ARG A 85 10.82 -23.57 -9.56
C ARG A 85 11.56 -22.26 -9.55
N ASN A 86 11.87 -21.76 -10.74
CA ASN A 86 12.44 -20.43 -10.91
C ASN A 86 11.33 -19.36 -10.80
N LEU A 87 10.80 -19.17 -9.59
CA LEU A 87 9.72 -18.22 -9.30
C LEU A 87 10.25 -16.79 -9.26
N SER A 88 9.50 -15.86 -9.87
CA SER A 88 9.78 -14.42 -9.76
C SER A 88 9.58 -13.93 -8.31
N ASN A 89 10.17 -12.79 -7.96
CA ASN A 89 9.99 -12.16 -6.65
C ASN A 89 8.52 -11.88 -6.34
N TYR A 90 7.70 -11.60 -7.36
CA TYR A 90 6.26 -11.43 -7.21
C TYR A 90 5.59 -12.75 -6.82
N GLN A 91 5.79 -13.81 -7.57
CA GLN A 91 5.23 -15.14 -7.30
C GLN A 91 5.64 -15.68 -5.93
N ARG A 92 6.92 -15.53 -5.56
CA ARG A 92 7.43 -15.92 -4.23
C ARG A 92 6.74 -15.12 -3.12
N SER A 93 6.55 -13.81 -3.32
CA SER A 93 5.87 -12.96 -2.36
C SER A 93 4.39 -13.32 -2.20
N VAL A 94 3.68 -13.61 -3.29
CA VAL A 94 2.27 -14.04 -3.25
C VAL A 94 2.13 -15.34 -2.47
N LEU A 95 2.96 -16.35 -2.77
CA LEU A 95 2.95 -17.62 -2.05
C LEU A 95 3.27 -17.45 -0.56
N ALA A 96 4.24 -16.61 -0.21
CA ALA A 96 4.55 -16.35 1.20
C ALA A 96 3.40 -15.67 1.94
N LEU A 97 2.64 -14.80 1.27
CA LEU A 97 1.46 -14.13 1.86
C LEU A 97 0.35 -15.12 2.22
N GLU A 98 0.25 -16.28 1.57
CA GLU A 98 -0.68 -17.34 1.95
C GLU A 98 -0.43 -17.86 3.39
N LEU A 99 0.79 -17.73 3.90
CA LEU A 99 1.14 -18.08 5.29
C LEU A 99 0.87 -16.95 6.30
N GLU A 100 0.36 -15.77 5.87
CA GLU A 100 0.21 -14.62 6.76
C GLU A 100 -0.70 -14.93 7.95
N SER A 101 -1.79 -15.63 7.72
CA SER A 101 -2.72 -16.03 8.79
C SER A 101 -2.07 -16.95 9.82
N VAL A 102 -1.24 -17.88 9.36
CA VAL A 102 -0.50 -18.83 10.20
C VAL A 102 0.50 -18.10 11.11
N PHE A 103 1.34 -17.25 10.54
CA PHE A 103 2.32 -16.47 11.31
C PHE A 103 1.68 -15.43 12.21
N SER A 104 0.56 -14.83 11.80
CA SER A 104 -0.20 -13.89 12.63
C SER A 104 -0.85 -14.59 13.83
N ALA A 105 -1.36 -15.79 13.67
CA ALA A 105 -1.88 -16.59 14.77
C ALA A 105 -0.79 -16.98 15.78
N ARG A 106 0.35 -17.47 15.28
CA ARG A 106 1.53 -17.78 16.12
C ARG A 106 2.04 -16.53 16.88
N ALA A 107 2.08 -15.37 16.22
CA ALA A 107 2.49 -14.12 16.84
C ALA A 107 1.55 -13.69 17.98
N LYS A 108 0.22 -13.81 17.79
CA LYS A 108 -0.78 -13.50 18.81
C LYS A 108 -0.67 -14.46 20.01
N GLU A 109 -0.47 -15.74 19.77
CA GLU A 109 -0.29 -16.74 20.83
C GLU A 109 0.94 -16.44 21.68
N ASN A 110 2.06 -16.09 21.05
CA ASN A 110 3.30 -15.72 21.74
C ASN A 110 3.13 -14.42 22.56
N LEU A 111 2.39 -13.42 22.05
CA LEU A 111 2.06 -12.22 22.81
C LEU A 111 1.20 -12.52 24.02
N GLY A 112 0.17 -13.37 23.89
CA GLY A 112 -0.67 -13.82 24.98
C GLY A 112 0.15 -14.51 26.08
N ARG A 113 1.02 -15.45 25.71
CA ARG A 113 1.93 -16.11 26.66
C ARG A 113 2.82 -15.12 27.39
N ASN A 114 3.38 -14.12 26.71
CA ASN A 114 4.23 -13.10 27.31
C ASN A 114 3.51 -12.17 28.29
N GLN A 115 2.19 -11.91 28.10
CA GLN A 115 1.38 -11.13 29.04
C GLN A 115 1.09 -11.89 30.33
N TYR A 116 0.95 -13.20 30.28
CA TYR A 116 0.70 -14.04 31.45
C TYR A 116 1.98 -14.52 32.16
N SER A 117 3.15 -14.38 31.53
CA SER A 117 4.46 -14.78 32.11
C SER A 117 5.09 -13.76 33.07
N SER A 118 4.29 -12.92 33.75
CA SER A 118 4.78 -12.07 34.85
C SER A 118 5.27 -12.86 36.07
N LEU A 119 5.05 -14.17 36.11
CA LEU A 119 5.68 -15.10 37.06
C LEU A 119 7.06 -15.50 36.50
N ALA A 120 8.11 -15.12 37.20
CA ALA A 120 9.53 -15.08 36.85
C ALA A 120 10.22 -16.41 36.48
N THR A 121 9.52 -17.44 35.99
CA THR A 121 10.08 -18.80 35.80
C THR A 121 9.92 -19.38 34.40
N LEU A 122 9.21 -18.72 33.48
CA LEU A 122 9.07 -19.24 32.09
C LEU A 122 9.88 -18.36 31.13
N PRO A 123 10.62 -18.97 30.20
CA PRO A 123 11.33 -18.22 29.16
C PRO A 123 10.33 -17.44 28.30
N LYS A 124 10.59 -16.15 28.07
CA LYS A 124 9.78 -15.32 27.17
C LYS A 124 9.80 -15.91 25.77
N SER A 125 8.63 -16.12 25.18
CA SER A 125 8.54 -16.49 23.77
C SER A 125 9.06 -15.36 22.89
N GLU A 126 9.80 -15.70 21.83
CA GLU A 126 10.27 -14.71 20.87
C GLU A 126 9.10 -13.95 20.23
N THR A 127 9.24 -12.65 20.08
CA THR A 127 8.25 -11.84 19.37
C THR A 127 8.38 -12.10 17.87
N ILE A 128 7.33 -12.68 17.26
CA ILE A 128 7.29 -12.95 15.83
C ILE A 128 6.87 -11.69 15.08
N ASN A 129 7.77 -11.17 14.24
CA ASN A 129 7.41 -10.16 13.27
C ASN A 129 6.95 -10.87 11.98
N THR A 130 5.65 -11.05 11.83
CA THR A 130 5.03 -11.77 10.70
C THR A 130 5.55 -11.29 9.35
N ARG A 131 5.66 -9.97 9.15
CA ARG A 131 6.14 -9.41 7.88
C ARG A 131 7.60 -9.77 7.59
N LYS A 132 8.44 -9.75 8.61
CA LYS A 132 9.86 -10.10 8.49
C LYS A 132 10.03 -11.59 8.15
N GLU A 133 9.29 -12.47 8.83
CA GLU A 133 9.35 -13.90 8.57
C GLU A 133 8.86 -14.24 7.15
N LEU A 134 7.73 -13.68 6.73
CA LEU A 134 7.23 -13.89 5.37
C LEU A 134 8.19 -13.36 4.29
N ALA A 135 8.82 -12.20 4.53
CA ALA A 135 9.82 -11.66 3.62
C ALA A 135 11.07 -12.56 3.51
N LYS A 136 11.49 -13.15 4.63
CA LYS A 136 12.57 -14.13 4.68
C LYS A 136 12.20 -15.40 3.89
N ILE A 137 11.01 -15.93 4.08
CA ILE A 137 10.50 -17.11 3.33
C ILE A 137 10.50 -16.82 1.83
N ALA A 138 9.98 -15.66 1.41
CA ALA A 138 9.94 -15.25 0.01
C ALA A 138 11.30 -14.89 -0.58
N ASP A 139 12.35 -14.77 0.24
CA ASP A 139 13.67 -14.26 -0.12
C ASP A 139 13.59 -12.88 -0.81
N VAL A 140 12.82 -11.98 -0.20
CA VAL A 140 12.66 -10.59 -0.65
C VAL A 140 12.80 -9.63 0.53
N LYS A 141 13.00 -8.35 0.23
CA LYS A 141 12.99 -7.31 1.27
C LYS A 141 11.56 -7.10 1.80
N GLU A 142 11.40 -6.82 3.10
CA GLU A 142 10.10 -6.52 3.73
C GLU A 142 9.31 -5.43 2.99
N ARG A 143 10.01 -4.43 2.45
CA ARG A 143 9.39 -3.37 1.64
C ARG A 143 8.79 -3.92 0.35
N THR A 144 9.42 -4.89 -0.29
CA THR A 144 8.91 -5.55 -1.51
C THR A 144 7.67 -6.35 -1.18
N LEU A 145 7.70 -7.17 -0.13
CA LEU A 145 6.53 -7.91 0.33
C LEU A 145 5.34 -6.98 0.65
N GLY A 146 5.61 -5.85 1.31
CA GLY A 146 4.58 -4.86 1.59
C GLY A 146 3.96 -4.24 0.35
N LYS A 147 4.72 -4.03 -0.74
CA LYS A 147 4.17 -3.58 -2.02
C LYS A 147 3.30 -4.66 -2.67
N VAL A 148 3.77 -5.91 -2.69
CA VAL A 148 3.00 -7.03 -3.23
C VAL A 148 1.68 -7.20 -2.47
N LYS A 149 1.68 -7.13 -1.14
CA LYS A 149 0.45 -7.16 -0.34
C LYS A 149 -0.56 -6.07 -0.76
N VAL A 150 -0.09 -4.85 -1.05
CA VAL A 150 -0.96 -3.77 -1.54
C VAL A 150 -1.46 -4.06 -2.95
N ILE A 151 -0.63 -4.63 -3.81
CA ILE A 151 -0.99 -5.01 -5.19
C ILE A 151 -2.07 -6.09 -5.14
N GLU A 152 -1.88 -7.17 -4.37
CA GLU A 152 -2.88 -8.25 -4.23
C GLU A 152 -4.25 -7.73 -3.76
N ALA A 153 -4.25 -6.78 -2.83
CA ALA A 153 -5.48 -6.23 -2.28
C ALA A 153 -6.18 -5.21 -3.19
N LYS A 154 -5.51 -4.60 -4.18
CA LYS A 154 -6.00 -3.39 -4.85
C LYS A 154 -5.81 -3.34 -6.36
N ALA A 155 -4.96 -4.18 -6.92
CA ALA A 155 -4.74 -4.24 -8.36
C ALA A 155 -5.88 -4.99 -9.05
N GLU A 156 -6.19 -4.58 -10.26
CA GLU A 156 -7.03 -5.31 -11.19
C GLU A 156 -6.32 -6.58 -11.64
N ASP A 157 -7.07 -7.61 -12.01
CA ASP A 157 -6.50 -8.91 -12.38
C ASP A 157 -5.56 -8.80 -13.60
N THR A 158 -5.85 -7.89 -14.53
CA THR A 158 -4.97 -7.58 -15.68
C THR A 158 -3.57 -7.11 -15.27
N VAL A 159 -3.45 -6.35 -14.18
CA VAL A 159 -2.16 -5.90 -13.63
C VAL A 159 -1.41 -7.06 -12.97
N LYS A 160 -2.15 -7.94 -12.29
CA LYS A 160 -1.57 -9.15 -11.68
C LYS A 160 -1.06 -10.12 -12.74
N GLU A 161 -1.81 -10.31 -13.82
CA GLU A 161 -1.37 -11.11 -14.97
C GLU A 161 -0.07 -10.58 -15.61
N LYS A 162 0.02 -9.28 -15.84
CA LYS A 162 1.26 -8.64 -16.33
C LYS A 162 2.45 -8.85 -15.39
N LEU A 163 2.22 -8.86 -14.08
CA LEU A 163 3.25 -9.17 -13.10
C LEU A 163 3.67 -10.65 -13.13
N LEU A 164 2.71 -11.57 -13.30
CA LEU A 164 2.97 -12.99 -13.42
C LEU A 164 3.81 -13.29 -14.67
N ASN A 165 3.48 -12.63 -15.78
CA ASN A 165 4.19 -12.76 -17.06
C ASN A 165 5.53 -12.00 -17.10
N GLY A 166 5.84 -11.20 -16.07
CA GLY A 166 7.07 -10.39 -16.02
C GLY A 166 7.08 -9.17 -16.94
N GLU A 167 5.92 -8.77 -17.48
CA GLU A 167 5.77 -7.61 -18.37
C GLU A 167 5.98 -6.28 -17.64
N ILE A 168 5.61 -6.24 -16.37
CA ILE A 168 5.80 -5.06 -15.50
C ILE A 168 6.48 -5.44 -14.19
N SER A 169 7.15 -4.50 -13.58
CA SER A 169 7.79 -4.68 -12.27
C SER A 169 6.82 -4.41 -11.11
N ILE A 170 7.11 -5.00 -9.94
CA ILE A 170 6.38 -4.72 -8.68
C ILE A 170 6.34 -3.20 -8.38
N ASN A 171 7.43 -2.48 -8.72
CA ASN A 171 7.51 -1.04 -8.47
C ASN A 171 6.56 -0.25 -9.38
N GLN A 172 6.47 -0.62 -10.65
CA GLN A 172 5.55 -0.01 -11.62
C GLN A 172 4.10 -0.23 -11.20
N ALA A 173 3.68 -1.48 -10.97
CA ALA A 173 2.33 -1.79 -10.52
C ALA A 173 1.95 -1.05 -9.23
N TYR A 174 2.86 -0.99 -8.25
CA TYR A 174 2.62 -0.25 -7.01
C TYR A 174 2.49 1.26 -7.23
N LYS A 175 3.26 1.84 -8.17
CA LYS A 175 3.20 3.25 -8.53
C LYS A 175 1.87 3.58 -9.19
N GLU A 176 1.42 2.78 -10.15
CA GLU A 176 0.11 2.92 -10.83
C GLU A 176 -1.06 2.92 -9.82
N ILE A 177 -1.06 2.00 -8.85
CA ILE A 177 -2.08 1.95 -7.80
C ILE A 177 -2.06 3.22 -6.95
N LYS A 178 -0.87 3.76 -6.64
CA LYS A 178 -0.77 5.00 -5.87
C LYS A 178 -1.26 6.22 -6.65
N GLU A 179 -0.92 6.31 -7.92
CA GLU A 179 -1.34 7.40 -8.80
C GLU A 179 -2.86 7.39 -8.98
N LYS A 180 -3.44 6.23 -9.30
CA LYS A 180 -4.91 6.07 -9.42
C LYS A 180 -5.64 6.51 -8.14
N LYS A 181 -5.11 6.11 -6.96
CA LYS A 181 -5.69 6.56 -5.68
C LYS A 181 -5.55 8.06 -5.43
N ALA A 182 -4.43 8.65 -5.82
CA ALA A 182 -4.22 10.09 -5.66
C ALA A 182 -5.18 10.87 -6.57
N GLU A 183 -5.43 10.37 -7.78
CA GLU A 183 -6.42 10.94 -8.71
C GLU A 183 -7.85 10.80 -8.18
N GLU A 184 -8.24 9.61 -7.72
CA GLU A 184 -9.55 9.39 -7.09
C GLU A 184 -9.78 10.30 -5.88
N PHE A 185 -8.73 10.49 -5.05
CA PHE A 185 -8.81 11.38 -3.89
C PHE A 185 -8.97 12.84 -4.31
N LYS A 186 -8.23 13.30 -5.34
CA LYS A 186 -8.39 14.65 -5.91
C LYS A 186 -9.81 14.85 -6.46
N ALA A 187 -10.32 13.90 -7.24
CA ALA A 187 -11.67 13.97 -7.79
C ALA A 187 -12.75 14.07 -6.70
N LYS A 188 -12.61 13.29 -5.61
CA LYS A 188 -13.52 13.38 -4.45
C LYS A 188 -13.48 14.75 -3.76
N ILE A 189 -12.28 15.35 -3.63
CA ILE A 189 -12.14 16.70 -3.07
C ILE A 189 -12.85 17.72 -3.97
N GLU A 190 -12.64 17.65 -5.29
CA GLU A 190 -13.26 18.55 -6.25
C GLU A 190 -14.78 18.43 -6.21
N GLN A 191 -15.30 17.20 -6.24
CA GLN A 191 -16.74 16.96 -6.10
C GLN A 191 -17.31 17.54 -4.80
N ARG A 192 -16.59 17.40 -3.68
CA ARG A 192 -17.01 17.98 -2.39
C ARG A 192 -17.08 19.51 -2.45
N ILE A 193 -16.09 20.16 -3.10
CA ILE A 193 -16.08 21.61 -3.29
C ILE A 193 -17.28 22.03 -4.12
N ASP A 194 -17.55 21.35 -5.24
CA ASP A 194 -18.68 21.66 -6.13
C ASP A 194 -20.05 21.53 -5.41
N ILE A 195 -20.21 20.51 -4.57
CA ILE A 195 -21.39 20.34 -3.74
C ILE A 195 -21.52 21.53 -2.79
N LYS A 196 -20.46 21.89 -2.08
CA LYS A 196 -20.48 23.00 -1.10
C LYS A 196 -20.76 24.35 -1.75
N VAL A 197 -20.22 24.59 -2.94
CA VAL A 197 -20.51 25.80 -3.73
C VAL A 197 -22.00 25.87 -4.14
N LYS A 198 -22.63 24.75 -4.49
CA LYS A 198 -24.05 24.70 -4.84
C LYS A 198 -24.97 24.85 -3.65
N GLU A 199 -24.61 24.31 -2.50
CA GLU A 199 -25.43 24.32 -1.28
C GLU A 199 -25.41 25.67 -0.55
N ASN A 200 -24.36 26.48 -0.70
CA ASN A 200 -24.15 27.70 0.05
C ASN A 200 -24.12 28.91 -0.89
N PRO A 201 -24.82 30.02 -0.58
CA PRO A 201 -24.65 31.27 -1.31
C PRO A 201 -23.25 31.87 -1.04
N VAL A 202 -22.75 32.65 -2.00
CA VAL A 202 -21.49 33.39 -1.83
C VAL A 202 -21.66 34.39 -0.66
N SER A 203 -20.82 34.28 0.36
CA SER A 203 -20.84 35.18 1.51
C SER A 203 -20.35 36.59 1.14
N ILE A 204 -20.63 37.59 1.98
CA ILE A 204 -20.08 38.96 1.79
C ILE A 204 -18.56 38.92 1.85
N GLU A 205 -18.00 38.20 2.82
CA GLU A 205 -16.56 38.01 2.95
C GLU A 205 -15.92 37.38 1.71
N GLU A 206 -16.53 36.36 1.15
CA GLU A 206 -16.03 35.73 -0.08
C GLU A 206 -16.09 36.66 -1.29
N ARG A 207 -17.10 37.54 -1.40
CA ARG A 207 -17.19 38.55 -2.46
C ARG A 207 -16.03 39.56 -2.36
N GLU A 208 -15.76 40.06 -1.16
CA GLU A 208 -14.64 40.97 -0.89
C GLU A 208 -13.28 40.30 -1.22
N MET A 209 -13.15 39.01 -0.90
CA MET A 209 -11.97 38.25 -1.25
C MET A 209 -11.80 38.09 -2.76
N LEU A 210 -12.88 37.83 -3.50
CA LEU A 210 -12.87 37.74 -4.96
C LEU A 210 -12.48 39.08 -5.60
N ASP A 211 -13.01 40.20 -5.10
CA ASP A 211 -12.65 41.55 -5.57
C ASP A 211 -11.17 41.87 -5.35
N LYS A 212 -10.58 41.43 -4.23
CA LYS A 212 -9.15 41.55 -3.96
C LYS A 212 -8.30 40.71 -4.91
N ILE A 213 -8.75 39.47 -5.20
CA ILE A 213 -8.06 38.60 -6.17
C ILE A 213 -8.04 39.25 -7.56
N GLU A 214 -9.15 39.83 -8.00
CA GLU A 214 -9.22 40.52 -9.30
C GLU A 214 -8.28 41.73 -9.40
N LYS A 215 -7.97 42.33 -8.26
CA LYS A 215 -6.95 43.41 -8.15
C LYS A 215 -5.52 42.89 -8.08
N GLY A 216 -5.33 41.57 -8.10
CA GLY A 216 -4.02 40.92 -8.04
C GLY A 216 -3.42 40.79 -6.63
N GLU A 217 -4.22 40.99 -5.58
CA GLU A 217 -3.73 40.88 -4.21
C GLU A 217 -3.55 39.38 -3.82
N THR A 218 -2.52 39.12 -3.02
CA THR A 218 -2.36 37.82 -2.36
C THR A 218 -3.33 37.72 -1.19
N ILE A 219 -4.11 36.64 -1.09
CA ILE A 219 -5.05 36.44 0.01
C ILE A 219 -4.86 35.08 0.70
N VAL A 220 -5.25 35.02 1.95
CA VAL A 220 -5.27 33.76 2.74
C VAL A 220 -6.73 33.34 2.96
N ILE A 221 -7.04 32.08 2.65
CA ILE A 221 -8.39 31.54 2.81
C ILE A 221 -8.41 30.33 3.73
N ASN A 222 -9.58 30.09 4.33
CA ASN A 222 -9.87 28.84 5.00
C ASN A 222 -10.51 27.88 3.99
N MET A 223 -9.83 26.78 3.69
CA MET A 223 -10.28 25.77 2.73
C MET A 223 -11.58 25.07 3.12
N ASN A 224 -12.00 25.15 4.39
CA ASN A 224 -13.22 24.51 4.90
C ASN A 224 -14.45 25.43 4.88
N THR A 225 -14.29 26.74 4.68
CA THR A 225 -15.37 27.73 4.74
C THR A 225 -15.50 28.59 3.49
N HIS A 226 -14.38 28.94 2.82
CA HIS A 226 -14.38 29.83 1.64
C HIS A 226 -14.39 29.01 0.33
N PHE A 227 -15.44 28.23 0.13
CA PHE A 227 -15.52 27.27 -0.99
C PHE A 227 -15.58 27.94 -2.36
N HIS A 228 -16.27 29.10 -2.50
CA HIS A 228 -16.37 29.82 -3.76
C HIS A 228 -15.02 30.40 -4.17
N VAL A 229 -14.30 31.01 -3.21
CA VAL A 229 -12.96 31.55 -3.45
C VAL A 229 -11.98 30.43 -3.77
N LEU A 230 -12.06 29.31 -3.06
CA LEU A 230 -11.23 28.12 -3.31
C LEU A 230 -11.47 27.57 -4.71
N LYS A 231 -12.74 27.43 -5.11
CA LYS A 231 -13.09 26.95 -6.45
C LYS A 231 -12.60 27.91 -7.53
N TYR A 232 -12.91 29.19 -7.41
CA TYR A 232 -12.44 30.24 -8.33
C TYR A 232 -10.92 30.21 -8.51
N ALA A 233 -10.18 30.15 -7.40
CA ALA A 233 -8.72 30.15 -7.43
C ALA A 233 -8.14 28.88 -8.10
N LYS A 234 -8.77 27.74 -7.90
CA LYS A 234 -8.38 26.48 -8.58
C LYS A 234 -8.66 26.55 -10.08
N ASP A 235 -9.84 27.01 -10.48
CA ASP A 235 -10.24 27.13 -11.88
C ASP A 235 -9.32 28.12 -12.64
N LYS A 236 -8.84 29.16 -11.97
CA LYS A 236 -7.88 30.14 -12.51
C LYS A 236 -6.40 29.71 -12.40
N GLY A 237 -6.08 28.62 -11.75
CA GLY A 237 -4.72 28.16 -11.55
C GLY A 237 -3.86 29.03 -10.62
N ILE A 238 -4.50 29.87 -9.79
CA ILE A 238 -3.84 30.79 -8.84
C ILE A 238 -3.89 30.28 -7.39
N TYR A 239 -4.44 29.10 -7.17
CA TYR A 239 -4.48 28.49 -5.83
C TYR A 239 -3.14 27.90 -5.42
N LYS A 240 -2.73 28.15 -4.18
CA LYS A 240 -1.57 27.50 -3.55
C LYS A 240 -1.93 26.99 -2.15
N GLN A 241 -1.83 25.67 -1.96
CA GLN A 241 -1.99 25.08 -0.64
C GLN A 241 -0.77 25.40 0.23
N ILE A 242 -1.02 25.91 1.45
CA ILE A 242 0.01 26.29 2.41
C ILE A 242 -0.18 25.59 3.78
N ASP A 243 -1.12 24.67 3.89
CA ASP A 243 -1.33 23.92 5.11
C ASP A 243 -0.15 22.98 5.46
N ARG A 244 -0.22 22.28 6.57
CA ARG A 244 0.86 21.42 7.10
C ARG A 244 1.36 20.36 6.11
N TYR A 245 0.55 19.93 5.17
CA TYR A 245 0.91 18.91 4.18
C TYR A 245 1.62 19.49 2.96
N SER A 246 1.80 20.81 2.91
CA SER A 246 2.51 21.52 1.85
C SER A 246 3.95 21.84 2.24
N GLU A 247 4.73 22.27 1.25
CA GLU A 247 6.09 22.75 1.45
C GLU A 247 6.18 24.01 2.33
N PHE A 248 5.09 24.81 2.37
CA PHE A 248 4.96 26.02 3.18
C PHE A 248 4.32 25.77 4.54
N GLY A 249 4.02 24.52 4.86
CA GLY A 249 3.31 24.16 6.08
C GLY A 249 4.06 24.52 7.35
N ASN A 250 3.31 24.98 8.36
CA ASN A 250 3.84 25.24 9.68
C ASN A 250 4.21 23.92 10.38
N PRO A 251 5.49 23.69 10.76
CA PRO A 251 5.91 22.48 11.44
C PRO A 251 5.47 22.42 12.91
N PHE A 252 5.10 23.57 13.52
CA PHE A 252 4.72 23.66 14.93
C PHE A 252 3.25 23.29 15.13
N PHE A 253 2.94 22.65 16.26
CA PHE A 253 1.61 22.17 16.59
C PHE A 253 1.01 23.01 17.72
N LEU A 254 -0.27 23.35 17.58
CA LEU A 254 -1.03 23.93 18.67
C LEU A 254 -1.01 22.98 19.88
N ASP A 255 -1.01 23.54 21.07
CA ASP A 255 -1.02 22.87 22.38
C ASP A 255 0.33 22.20 22.74
N SER A 256 1.02 21.54 21.82
CA SER A 256 2.32 20.91 22.11
C SER A 256 3.50 21.88 22.01
N ASP A 257 3.49 22.80 21.03
CA ASP A 257 4.57 23.76 20.78
C ASP A 257 4.18 25.19 21.18
N GLY A 258 2.99 25.36 21.75
CA GLY A 258 2.48 26.62 22.25
C GLY A 258 1.08 26.97 21.77
N ASP A 259 0.62 28.15 22.13
CA ASP A 259 -0.62 28.73 21.66
C ASP A 259 -0.50 29.18 20.19
N ARG A 260 -1.59 29.73 19.63
CA ARG A 260 -1.64 30.14 18.23
C ARG A 260 -0.60 31.19 17.88
N ASP A 261 -0.38 32.17 18.76
CA ASP A 261 0.58 33.24 18.52
C ASP A 261 2.00 32.70 18.54
N GLN A 262 2.31 31.87 19.53
CA GLN A 262 3.62 31.23 19.66
C GLN A 262 3.97 30.35 18.46
N VAL A 263 3.04 29.52 17.95
CA VAL A 263 3.30 28.68 16.79
C VAL A 263 3.39 29.49 15.48
N CYS A 264 2.70 30.63 15.38
CA CYS A 264 2.85 31.54 14.22
C CYS A 264 4.19 32.29 14.28
N ASP A 265 4.60 32.76 15.46
CA ASP A 265 5.90 33.40 15.65
C ASP A 265 7.05 32.41 15.44
N GLY A 266 6.90 31.17 15.93
CA GLY A 266 7.83 30.09 15.67
C GLY A 266 8.00 29.81 14.17
N TYR A 267 6.89 29.89 13.40
CA TYR A 267 6.98 29.75 11.93
C TYR A 267 7.81 30.87 11.27
N ILE A 268 7.69 32.11 11.75
CA ILE A 268 8.47 33.25 11.23
C ILE A 268 9.97 33.00 11.43
N GLU A 269 10.36 32.52 12.63
CA GLU A 269 11.75 32.17 12.91
C GLU A 269 12.22 30.97 12.07
N TYR A 270 11.39 29.95 11.96
CA TYR A 270 11.66 28.79 11.10
C TYR A 270 11.89 29.23 9.64
N TYR A 271 11.04 30.10 9.10
CA TYR A 271 11.17 30.65 7.76
C TYR A 271 12.50 31.34 7.53
N LYS A 272 12.97 32.18 8.48
CA LYS A 272 14.27 32.90 8.39
C LYS A 272 15.44 31.95 8.15
N HIS A 273 15.38 30.75 8.68
CA HIS A 273 16.43 29.73 8.55
C HIS A 273 16.23 28.77 7.35
N LYS A 274 15.15 28.92 6.57
CA LYS A 274 14.82 28.04 5.44
C LYS A 274 14.97 28.76 4.09
N ARG A 275 16.20 28.87 3.63
CA ARG A 275 16.54 29.54 2.35
C ARG A 275 15.71 29.05 1.15
N SER A 276 15.33 27.74 1.13
CA SER A 276 14.49 27.18 0.08
C SER A 276 13.09 27.76 0.05
N LEU A 277 12.54 28.18 1.18
CA LEU A 277 11.24 28.83 1.26
C LEU A 277 11.28 30.26 0.77
N HIS A 278 12.40 30.99 1.00
CA HIS A 278 12.57 32.39 0.54
C HIS A 278 12.47 32.49 -0.98
N VAL A 279 13.10 31.55 -1.70
CA VAL A 279 13.04 31.53 -3.17
C VAL A 279 11.61 31.26 -3.65
N LYS A 280 10.93 30.32 -3.05
CA LYS A 280 9.58 29.89 -3.46
C LYS A 280 8.47 30.85 -3.02
N ALA A 281 8.68 31.62 -1.96
CA ALA A 281 7.70 32.57 -1.46
C ALA A 281 7.44 33.72 -2.44
N LYS A 282 8.40 34.05 -3.30
CA LYS A 282 8.23 35.04 -4.38
C LYS A 282 7.14 34.62 -5.38
N ASP A 283 6.97 33.33 -5.60
CA ASP A 283 5.95 32.79 -6.51
C ASP A 283 4.53 32.81 -5.92
N LEU A 284 4.38 33.30 -4.68
CA LEU A 284 3.08 33.39 -4.01
C LEU A 284 2.34 34.71 -4.31
N LYS A 285 2.99 35.71 -4.89
CA LYS A 285 2.36 36.99 -5.22
C LYS A 285 1.14 36.81 -6.12
N GLY A 286 0.04 37.43 -5.75
CA GLY A 286 -1.24 37.31 -6.46
C GLY A 286 -1.88 35.92 -6.39
N LYS A 287 -1.41 35.05 -5.51
CA LYS A 287 -2.01 33.73 -5.28
C LYS A 287 -3.02 33.72 -4.12
N VAL A 288 -3.89 32.73 -4.16
CA VAL A 288 -4.81 32.41 -3.09
C VAL A 288 -4.20 31.31 -2.23
N LEU A 289 -3.84 31.63 -1.00
CA LEU A 289 -3.13 30.78 -0.07
C LEU A 289 -4.12 30.01 0.81
N GLY A 290 -4.25 28.70 0.59
CA GLY A 290 -5.20 27.84 1.32
C GLY A 290 -4.62 27.25 2.59
N CYS A 291 -5.23 27.58 3.73
CA CYS A 291 -4.98 26.97 5.05
C CYS A 291 -6.31 26.59 5.71
N HIS A 292 -6.28 26.20 6.99
CA HIS A 292 -7.46 25.86 7.80
C HIS A 292 -7.70 26.86 8.96
N CYS A 293 -6.88 27.92 9.07
CA CYS A 293 -6.84 28.78 10.24
C CYS A 293 -7.73 30.02 10.15
N ALA A 294 -7.84 30.65 8.96
CA ALA A 294 -8.61 31.88 8.81
C ALA A 294 -10.04 31.75 9.34
N PRO A 295 -10.64 32.74 10.01
CA PRO A 295 -10.13 34.11 10.18
C PRO A 295 -9.11 34.30 11.31
N LEU A 296 -8.75 33.24 12.03
CA LEU A 296 -7.76 33.32 13.11
C LEU A 296 -6.36 33.50 12.51
N ARG A 297 -5.46 34.13 13.29
CA ARG A 297 -4.04 34.32 12.92
C ARG A 297 -3.44 33.03 12.35
N CYS A 298 -2.77 33.19 11.21
CA CYS A 298 -2.23 32.07 10.43
C CYS A 298 -0.81 32.39 9.97
N HIS A 299 0.06 31.38 9.85
CA HIS A 299 1.35 31.52 9.20
C HIS A 299 1.23 32.01 7.74
N GLY A 300 0.07 31.79 7.12
CA GLY A 300 -0.24 32.32 5.79
C GLY A 300 -0.28 33.85 5.74
N ASP A 301 -0.62 34.53 6.83
CA ASP A 301 -0.62 35.99 6.89
C ASP A 301 0.79 36.54 6.74
N PHE A 302 1.78 35.88 7.37
CA PHE A 302 3.19 36.21 7.17
C PHE A 302 3.67 35.90 5.73
N LEU A 303 3.27 34.75 5.17
CA LEU A 303 3.61 34.41 3.78
C LEU A 303 3.03 35.41 2.78
N LYS A 304 1.80 35.90 3.03
CA LYS A 304 1.18 36.96 2.24
C LYS A 304 2.03 38.23 2.27
N THR A 305 2.43 38.69 3.47
CA THR A 305 3.28 39.88 3.62
C THR A 305 4.57 39.76 2.79
N ILE A 306 5.26 38.62 2.92
CA ILE A 306 6.49 38.35 2.15
C ILE A 306 6.23 38.31 0.64
N ALA A 307 5.10 37.77 0.19
CA ALA A 307 4.74 37.71 -1.22
C ALA A 307 4.48 39.11 -1.80
N ASP A 308 3.79 39.94 -1.03
CA ASP A 308 3.41 41.32 -1.47
C ASP A 308 4.59 42.31 -1.41
N GLU A 309 5.61 42.10 -0.56
CA GLU A 309 6.84 42.89 -0.48
C GLU A 309 7.82 42.65 -1.64
N ASN A 310 7.69 41.53 -2.36
CA ASN A 310 8.53 41.16 -3.49
C ASN A 310 7.83 41.42 -4.84
#